data_12fe25565e08f3d949b53a618c00b44b
#
_entry.id   12fe25565e08f3d949b53a618c00b44b
#
_cell.length_a   1.000
_cell.length_b   1.000
_cell.length_c   1.000
_cell.angle_alpha   90.00
_cell.angle_beta   90.00
_cell.angle_gamma   90.00
#
_symmetry.space_group_name_H-M   'P 1'
#
loop_
_entity.id
_entity.type
_entity.pdbx_description
1 polymer ?
#
loop_
_entity_poly.entity_id
_entity_poly.type
_entity_poly.pdbx_seq_one_letter_code
_entity_poly.pdbx_strand_id
1 'polypeptide(L)'
;MNNIQRKGIGKMKIYKKVIACILTLMMFFAQMPVNVFAANQKNNIPLDIVLVLDVSGSMEDPITSTDTTKRITILKDSINQFIESFAKNNSKINQANKQSRISIIKFSGDKSDKVGNETYKNSQFTYNYTQVMSNFFTVTNENKAKLEDVVNSISPAGATRSDYAMELALKQIEQSKNDESRKYAKRIVFFVTDGQPTTLSNFDDDVANKAITTSKKIKKDAEVYTFGMFSLTDPSITGHVGSGSWSDAEKFNAYMHGVSSNYSDAQSYKDLGTREENSAYYMGAKSSNESSGLCADR
;
A
#
# COMPACT_ATOMS: atom_id res chain seq x y z
N MET A 1 -31.82 -7.81 35.09
CA MET A 1 -31.74 -8.28 33.67
C MET A 1 -31.07 -7.29 32.68
N ASN A 2 -30.26 -6.30 33.08
CA ASN A 2 -29.82 -5.23 32.18
C ASN A 2 -28.32 -5.15 31.86
N ASN A 3 -27.47 -6.04 32.40
CA ASN A 3 -26.00 -5.94 32.15
C ASN A 3 -25.50 -6.88 31.04
N ILE A 4 -26.23 -7.92 30.68
CA ILE A 4 -25.81 -8.88 29.64
C ILE A 4 -26.15 -8.34 28.25
N GLN A 5 -27.26 -7.63 28.09
CA GLN A 5 -27.62 -7.03 26.77
C GLN A 5 -26.68 -5.89 26.36
N ARG A 6 -26.19 -5.07 27.31
CA ARG A 6 -25.24 -3.96 26.97
C ARG A 6 -23.88 -4.46 26.49
N LYS A 7 -23.37 -5.60 27.00
CA LYS A 7 -22.09 -6.19 26.54
C LYS A 7 -22.20 -6.79 25.12
N GLY A 8 -23.35 -7.34 24.76
CA GLY A 8 -23.58 -7.91 23.43
C GLY A 8 -23.66 -6.83 22.34
N ILE A 9 -24.32 -5.71 22.62
CA ILE A 9 -24.47 -4.60 21.67
C ILE A 9 -23.13 -3.90 21.41
N GLY A 10 -22.28 -3.76 22.44
CA GLY A 10 -20.92 -3.21 22.30
C GLY A 10 -20.03 -4.06 21.39
N LYS A 11 -20.00 -5.39 21.60
CA LYS A 11 -19.24 -6.31 20.77
C LYS A 11 -19.74 -6.33 19.32
N MET A 12 -21.04 -6.30 19.10
CA MET A 12 -21.62 -6.30 17.76
C MET A 12 -21.36 -5.00 16.99
N LYS A 13 -21.25 -3.84 17.69
CA LYS A 13 -20.84 -2.56 17.09
C LYS A 13 -19.34 -2.56 16.73
N ILE A 14 -18.49 -3.19 17.54
CA ILE A 14 -17.05 -3.35 17.28
C ILE A 14 -16.83 -4.26 16.06
N TYR A 15 -17.51 -5.42 15.99
CA TYR A 15 -17.44 -6.31 14.82
C TYR A 15 -17.88 -5.61 13.52
N LYS A 16 -18.94 -4.81 13.57
CA LYS A 16 -19.39 -4.03 12.39
C LYS A 16 -18.36 -3.00 11.94
N LYS A 17 -17.62 -2.36 12.87
CA LYS A 17 -16.57 -1.39 12.55
C LYS A 17 -15.32 -2.04 11.96
N VAL A 18 -14.87 -3.16 12.51
CA VAL A 18 -13.74 -3.96 11.99
C VAL A 18 -14.06 -4.50 10.59
N ILE A 19 -15.28 -5.02 10.39
CA ILE A 19 -15.77 -5.49 9.08
C ILE A 19 -15.81 -4.33 8.08
N ALA A 20 -16.15 -3.10 8.50
CA ALA A 20 -16.17 -1.94 7.62
C ALA A 20 -14.75 -1.55 7.15
N CYS A 21 -13.75 -1.52 8.02
CA CYS A 21 -12.34 -1.24 7.65
C CYS A 21 -11.76 -2.31 6.71
N ILE A 22 -12.06 -3.59 6.99
CA ILE A 22 -11.67 -4.73 6.16
C ILE A 22 -12.35 -4.63 4.78
N LEU A 23 -13.63 -4.26 4.74
CA LEU A 23 -14.38 -4.06 3.49
C LEU A 23 -13.81 -2.91 2.65
N THR A 24 -13.20 -1.90 3.22
CA THR A 24 -12.66 -0.75 2.46
C THR A 24 -11.36 -1.09 1.73
N LEU A 25 -10.45 -1.77 2.38
CA LEU A 25 -9.26 -2.24 1.70
C LEU A 25 -9.60 -3.41 0.74
N MET A 26 -10.62 -4.23 1.06
CA MET A 26 -11.18 -5.20 0.11
C MET A 26 -11.86 -4.52 -1.09
N MET A 27 -12.58 -3.42 -0.86
CA MET A 27 -13.15 -2.64 -1.96
C MET A 27 -12.09 -1.88 -2.73
N PHE A 28 -10.97 -1.49 -2.10
CA PHE A 28 -9.81 -0.99 -2.79
C PHE A 28 -9.28 -2.00 -3.81
N PHE A 29 -9.09 -3.24 -3.40
CA PHE A 29 -8.72 -4.32 -4.32
C PHE A 29 -9.87 -4.75 -5.23
N ALA A 30 -11.13 -4.53 -4.83
CA ALA A 30 -12.31 -4.80 -5.65
C ALA A 30 -12.71 -3.64 -6.58
N GLN A 31 -12.35 -2.40 -6.22
CA GLN A 31 -12.54 -1.19 -7.05
C GLN A 31 -11.32 -0.85 -7.91
N MET A 32 -10.22 -1.59 -7.77
CA MET A 32 -9.30 -1.63 -8.89
C MET A 32 -10.14 -1.80 -10.12
N PRO A 33 -9.93 -1.00 -11.17
CA PRO A 33 -10.82 -1.06 -12.29
C PRO A 33 -11.02 -2.53 -12.58
N VAL A 34 -12.23 -3.02 -12.29
CA VAL A 34 -12.64 -4.43 -12.50
C VAL A 34 -12.17 -4.86 -13.89
N ASN A 35 -12.02 -3.88 -14.76
CA ASN A 35 -11.40 -3.96 -16.06
C ASN A 35 -9.94 -4.45 -16.06
N VAL A 36 -9.09 -4.13 -15.05
CA VAL A 36 -7.71 -4.62 -15.05
C VAL A 36 -7.67 -6.11 -14.70
N PHE A 37 -8.44 -6.54 -13.69
CA PHE A 37 -8.53 -7.96 -13.36
C PHE A 37 -9.43 -8.73 -14.32
N ALA A 38 -10.62 -8.22 -14.65
CA ALA A 38 -11.57 -8.90 -15.51
C ALA A 38 -11.13 -8.94 -16.97
N ALA A 39 -10.58 -7.86 -17.52
CA ALA A 39 -10.04 -7.85 -18.87
C ALA A 39 -8.79 -8.73 -19.01
N ASN A 40 -7.92 -8.75 -17.99
CA ASN A 40 -6.76 -9.63 -17.99
C ASN A 40 -7.15 -11.10 -17.85
N GLN A 41 -8.20 -11.42 -17.08
CA GLN A 41 -8.73 -12.79 -17.03
C GLN A 41 -9.34 -13.25 -18.35
N LYS A 42 -10.03 -12.36 -19.06
CA LYS A 42 -10.61 -12.68 -20.38
C LYS A 42 -9.54 -12.94 -21.45
N ASN A 43 -8.38 -12.28 -21.33
CA ASN A 43 -7.25 -12.40 -22.26
C ASN A 43 -6.09 -13.26 -21.70
N ASN A 44 -6.21 -13.83 -20.49
CA ASN A 44 -5.15 -14.57 -19.81
C ASN A 44 -3.79 -13.82 -19.75
N ILE A 45 -3.82 -12.49 -19.55
CA ILE A 45 -2.62 -11.68 -19.36
C ILE A 45 -2.18 -11.84 -17.90
N PRO A 46 -0.99 -12.35 -17.61
CA PRO A 46 -0.52 -12.51 -16.24
C PRO A 46 -0.18 -11.15 -15.61
N LEU A 47 -0.33 -11.07 -14.28
CA LEU A 47 0.04 -9.90 -13.50
C LEU A 47 1.29 -10.21 -12.67
N ASP A 48 2.23 -9.28 -12.62
CA ASP A 48 3.30 -9.25 -11.64
C ASP A 48 3.05 -8.07 -10.70
N ILE A 49 2.72 -8.39 -9.43
CA ILE A 49 2.30 -7.41 -8.43
C ILE A 49 3.37 -7.28 -7.37
N VAL A 50 3.77 -6.04 -7.07
CA VAL A 50 4.66 -5.72 -5.95
C VAL A 50 3.84 -5.00 -4.88
N LEU A 51 3.69 -5.64 -3.72
CA LEU A 51 3.09 -5.04 -2.53
C LEU A 51 4.18 -4.35 -1.71
N VAL A 52 4.07 -3.05 -1.51
CA VAL A 52 5.01 -2.22 -0.75
C VAL A 52 4.29 -1.73 0.49
N LEU A 53 4.62 -2.32 1.64
CA LEU A 53 3.84 -2.25 2.86
C LEU A 53 4.58 -1.49 3.95
N ASP A 54 3.97 -0.42 4.45
CA ASP A 54 4.47 0.34 5.59
C ASP A 54 4.43 -0.50 6.87
N VAL A 55 5.56 -0.55 7.56
CA VAL A 55 5.72 -1.15 8.89
C VAL A 55 6.46 -0.19 9.82
N SER A 56 6.28 1.11 9.61
CA SER A 56 6.75 2.15 10.54
C SER A 56 6.03 2.07 11.89
N GLY A 57 6.56 2.77 12.90
CA GLY A 57 6.03 2.73 14.25
C GLY A 57 4.58 3.17 14.37
N SER A 58 4.15 4.15 13.55
CA SER A 58 2.77 4.66 13.51
C SER A 58 1.73 3.60 13.12
N MET A 59 2.12 2.52 12.47
CA MET A 59 1.23 1.39 12.16
C MET A 59 0.73 0.65 13.42
N GLU A 60 1.33 0.89 14.61
CA GLU A 60 0.81 0.43 15.90
C GLU A 60 -0.41 1.21 16.38
N ASP A 61 -0.64 2.40 15.84
CA ASP A 61 -1.75 3.26 16.23
C ASP A 61 -3.05 2.88 15.48
N PRO A 62 -4.23 3.19 16.03
CA PRO A 62 -5.48 3.13 15.29
C PRO A 62 -5.56 4.27 14.26
N ILE A 63 -6.46 4.16 13.27
CA ILE A 63 -6.66 5.23 12.26
C ILE A 63 -7.17 6.51 12.93
N THR A 64 -8.08 6.38 13.90
CA THR A 64 -8.60 7.50 14.68
C THR A 64 -8.52 7.18 16.17
N SER A 65 -8.54 8.21 17.03
CA SER A 65 -8.52 8.06 18.49
C SER A 65 -9.71 7.29 19.05
N THR A 66 -10.77 7.12 18.29
CA THR A 66 -11.98 6.35 18.68
C THR A 66 -11.94 4.89 18.23
N ASP A 67 -11.01 4.52 17.39
CA ASP A 67 -10.80 3.15 16.94
C ASP A 67 -9.94 2.38 17.93
N THR A 68 -10.17 1.06 18.00
CA THR A 68 -9.37 0.16 18.84
C THR A 68 -8.48 -0.76 18.01
N THR A 69 -8.69 -0.80 16.70
CA THR A 69 -7.95 -1.69 15.79
C THR A 69 -6.75 -0.95 15.23
N LYS A 70 -5.57 -1.52 15.40
CA LYS A 70 -4.32 -0.98 14.88
C LYS A 70 -4.29 -1.01 13.34
N ARG A 71 -3.64 -0.04 12.72
CA ARG A 71 -3.47 0.05 11.26
C ARG A 71 -2.77 -1.19 10.71
N ILE A 72 -1.76 -1.71 11.41
CA ILE A 72 -1.07 -2.95 11.00
C ILE A 72 -2.01 -4.15 10.95
N THR A 73 -2.98 -4.26 11.87
CA THR A 73 -3.97 -5.34 11.85
C THR A 73 -4.86 -5.23 10.61
N ILE A 74 -5.35 -4.02 10.34
CA ILE A 74 -6.16 -3.74 9.15
C ILE A 74 -5.39 -4.07 7.87
N LEU A 75 -4.11 -3.67 7.81
CA LEU A 75 -3.24 -3.97 6.68
C LEU A 75 -3.11 -5.48 6.46
N LYS A 76 -2.73 -6.24 7.50
CA LYS A 76 -2.56 -7.70 7.42
C LYS A 76 -3.83 -8.40 6.97
N ASP A 77 -4.95 -8.09 7.59
CA ASP A 77 -6.24 -8.72 7.26
C ASP A 77 -6.62 -8.47 5.80
N SER A 78 -6.37 -7.27 5.32
CA SER A 78 -6.70 -6.87 3.96
C SER A 78 -5.80 -7.51 2.92
N ILE A 79 -4.50 -7.57 3.19
CA ILE A 79 -3.54 -8.22 2.28
C ILE A 79 -3.79 -9.74 2.26
N ASN A 80 -4.10 -10.38 3.40
CA ASN A 80 -4.44 -11.80 3.42
C ASN A 80 -5.68 -12.10 2.59
N GLN A 81 -6.72 -11.27 2.68
CA GLN A 81 -7.93 -11.42 1.86
C GLN A 81 -7.65 -11.19 0.36
N PHE A 82 -6.76 -10.23 0.04
CA PHE A 82 -6.30 -10.05 -1.34
C PHE A 82 -5.59 -11.30 -1.84
N ILE A 83 -4.63 -11.86 -1.07
CA ILE A 83 -3.90 -13.09 -1.40
C ILE A 83 -4.88 -14.25 -1.61
N GLU A 84 -5.88 -14.41 -0.76
CA GLU A 84 -6.89 -15.46 -0.89
C GLU A 84 -7.69 -15.33 -2.19
N SER A 85 -8.20 -14.13 -2.47
CA SER A 85 -8.97 -13.86 -3.70
C SER A 85 -8.13 -14.06 -4.96
N PHE A 86 -6.86 -13.65 -4.89
CA PHE A 86 -5.89 -13.77 -5.97
C PHE A 86 -5.54 -15.24 -6.23
N ALA A 87 -5.29 -16.03 -5.18
CA ALA A 87 -5.01 -17.46 -5.25
C ALA A 87 -6.18 -18.23 -5.89
N LYS A 88 -7.41 -17.93 -5.47
CA LYS A 88 -8.63 -18.53 -6.03
C LYS A 88 -8.78 -18.30 -7.52
N ASN A 89 -8.44 -17.10 -8.00
CA ASN A 89 -8.50 -16.78 -9.42
C ASN A 89 -7.35 -17.43 -10.19
N ASN A 90 -6.16 -17.40 -9.63
CA ASN A 90 -4.96 -17.94 -10.23
C ASN A 90 -5.01 -19.46 -10.39
N SER A 91 -5.61 -20.17 -9.42
CA SER A 91 -5.80 -21.64 -9.46
C SER A 91 -6.74 -22.12 -10.58
N LYS A 92 -7.49 -21.21 -11.23
CA LYS A 92 -8.31 -21.54 -12.41
C LYS A 92 -7.51 -21.52 -13.71
N ILE A 93 -6.25 -21.06 -13.65
CA ILE A 93 -5.39 -20.90 -14.82
C ILE A 93 -4.45 -22.11 -14.91
N ASN A 94 -4.65 -22.96 -15.91
CA ASN A 94 -3.89 -24.20 -16.08
C ASN A 94 -2.45 -23.99 -16.61
N GLN A 95 -2.19 -22.85 -17.28
CA GLN A 95 -0.88 -22.55 -17.85
C GLN A 95 -0.03 -21.76 -16.83
N ALA A 96 1.03 -22.36 -16.30
CA ALA A 96 1.87 -21.76 -15.26
C ALA A 96 2.43 -20.37 -15.64
N ASN A 97 2.83 -20.18 -16.91
CA ASN A 97 3.33 -18.89 -17.40
C ASN A 97 2.24 -17.79 -17.55
N LYS A 98 0.97 -18.18 -17.45
CA LYS A 98 -0.19 -17.28 -17.44
C LYS A 98 -0.67 -16.97 -16.03
N GLN A 99 -0.20 -17.70 -15.02
CA GLN A 99 -0.50 -17.39 -13.64
C GLN A 99 0.22 -16.12 -13.20
N SER A 100 -0.45 -15.34 -12.39
CA SER A 100 0.06 -14.08 -11.86
C SER A 100 0.91 -14.30 -10.60
N ARG A 101 1.81 -13.35 -10.30
CA ARG A 101 2.77 -13.46 -9.18
C ARG A 101 2.66 -12.26 -8.25
N ILE A 102 3.02 -12.46 -6.99
CA ILE A 102 3.09 -11.41 -5.97
C ILE A 102 4.51 -11.39 -5.38
N SER A 103 5.07 -10.19 -5.23
CA SER A 103 6.25 -9.89 -4.42
C SER A 103 5.83 -9.00 -3.25
N ILE A 104 6.43 -9.17 -2.08
CA ILE A 104 6.12 -8.40 -0.87
C ILE A 104 7.37 -7.69 -0.38
N ILE A 105 7.29 -6.38 -0.20
CA ILE A 105 8.30 -5.51 0.40
C ILE A 105 7.69 -4.90 1.66
N LYS A 106 8.38 -4.96 2.79
CA LYS A 106 8.09 -4.12 3.95
C LYS A 106 9.06 -2.95 4.00
N PHE A 107 8.63 -1.80 4.51
CA PHE A 107 9.52 -0.67 4.71
C PHE A 107 9.32 0.06 6.02
N SER A 108 10.42 0.55 6.53
CA SER A 108 10.59 1.34 7.73
C SER A 108 11.99 1.95 7.68
N GLY A 109 12.63 2.22 8.81
CA GLY A 109 14.03 2.64 8.88
C GLY A 109 14.24 3.91 9.70
N ASP A 110 15.45 4.46 9.61
CA ASP A 110 15.86 5.72 10.23
C ASP A 110 16.65 6.60 9.24
N LYS A 111 17.51 7.48 9.74
CA LYS A 111 18.38 8.34 8.91
C LYS A 111 19.44 7.57 8.12
N SER A 112 19.80 6.33 8.51
CA SER A 112 20.85 5.55 7.86
C SER A 112 20.27 4.67 6.74
N ASP A 113 21.14 4.25 5.81
CA ASP A 113 20.79 3.39 4.70
C ASP A 113 20.61 1.94 5.19
N LYS A 114 19.47 1.66 5.81
CA LYS A 114 19.17 0.35 6.39
C LYS A 114 18.22 -0.46 5.51
N VAL A 115 18.81 -1.12 4.54
CA VAL A 115 18.16 -2.20 3.78
C VAL A 115 18.77 -3.52 4.22
N GLY A 116 17.95 -4.45 4.71
CA GLY A 116 18.42 -5.71 5.26
C GLY A 116 17.28 -6.64 5.69
N ASN A 117 17.60 -7.65 6.46
CA ASN A 117 16.69 -8.76 6.72
C ASN A 117 16.08 -8.78 8.14
N GLU A 118 16.55 -7.91 9.03
CA GLU A 118 16.19 -7.99 10.44
C GLU A 118 15.74 -6.63 10.99
N THR A 119 15.48 -6.58 12.28
CA THR A 119 15.38 -5.33 13.04
C THR A 119 16.76 -4.91 13.52
N TYR A 120 16.94 -3.62 13.75
CA TYR A 120 18.16 -3.07 14.35
C TYR A 120 17.81 -2.02 15.41
N LYS A 121 18.77 -1.71 16.27
CA LYS A 121 18.63 -0.65 17.26
C LYS A 121 19.48 0.54 16.88
N ASN A 122 18.90 1.73 17.02
CA ASN A 122 19.60 3.00 16.94
C ASN A 122 19.27 3.78 18.22
N SER A 123 20.28 3.97 19.09
CA SER A 123 20.09 4.52 20.44
C SER A 123 19.05 3.72 21.25
N GLN A 124 17.92 4.33 21.59
CA GLN A 124 16.86 3.71 22.41
C GLN A 124 15.77 3.03 21.60
N PHE A 125 15.72 3.28 20.27
CA PHE A 125 14.62 2.83 19.43
C PHE A 125 14.99 1.61 18.60
N THR A 126 14.01 0.73 18.42
CA THR A 126 14.10 -0.38 17.47
C THR A 126 13.52 0.06 16.14
N TYR A 127 14.17 -0.36 15.05
CA TYR A 127 13.77 -0.08 13.67
C TYR A 127 13.72 -1.36 12.86
N ASN A 128 12.79 -1.45 11.94
CA ASN A 128 12.83 -2.48 10.93
C ASN A 128 13.79 -2.07 9.80
N TYR A 129 14.48 -3.05 9.21
CA TYR A 129 15.04 -2.86 7.89
C TYR A 129 13.95 -2.79 6.84
N THR A 130 14.15 -1.96 5.82
CA THR A 130 13.41 -2.07 4.58
C THR A 130 13.92 -3.29 3.81
N GLN A 131 13.02 -4.22 3.43
CA GLN A 131 13.43 -5.49 2.82
C GLN A 131 12.38 -6.08 1.88
N VAL A 132 12.85 -6.91 0.95
CA VAL A 132 11.99 -7.82 0.19
C VAL A 132 11.69 -9.03 1.07
N MET A 133 10.44 -9.16 1.51
CA MET A 133 9.97 -10.27 2.35
C MET A 133 9.69 -11.53 1.51
N SER A 134 9.22 -11.33 0.27
CA SER A 134 9.03 -12.39 -0.71
C SER A 134 9.34 -11.85 -2.10
N ASN A 135 10.23 -12.53 -2.83
CA ASN A 135 10.35 -12.31 -4.27
C ASN A 135 9.08 -12.75 -4.99
N PHE A 136 8.99 -12.52 -6.30
CA PHE A 136 7.82 -12.94 -7.07
C PHE A 136 7.51 -14.41 -6.86
N PHE A 137 6.31 -14.64 -6.35
CA PHE A 137 5.80 -15.97 -6.01
C PHE A 137 4.44 -16.18 -6.70
N THR A 138 4.31 -17.25 -7.45
CA THR A 138 3.03 -17.66 -8.05
C THR A 138 2.15 -18.23 -6.95
N VAL A 139 1.08 -17.53 -6.58
CA VAL A 139 0.21 -17.93 -5.49
C VAL A 139 -1.00 -18.70 -6.02
N THR A 140 -1.26 -19.87 -5.43
CA THR A 140 -2.42 -20.74 -5.69
C THR A 140 -3.10 -21.13 -4.38
N ASN A 141 -4.25 -21.80 -4.45
CA ASN A 141 -4.95 -22.27 -3.25
C ASN A 141 -4.09 -23.20 -2.38
N GLU A 142 -3.18 -23.98 -3.00
CA GLU A 142 -2.34 -24.97 -2.32
C GLU A 142 -1.15 -24.33 -1.59
N ASN A 143 -0.73 -23.13 -1.99
CA ASN A 143 0.50 -22.53 -1.47
C ASN A 143 0.34 -21.11 -0.90
N LYS A 144 -0.87 -20.52 -0.90
CA LYS A 144 -1.13 -19.15 -0.43
C LYS A 144 -0.68 -18.91 1.00
N ALA A 145 -0.77 -19.94 1.87
CA ALA A 145 -0.35 -19.86 3.27
C ALA A 145 1.09 -19.34 3.44
N LYS A 146 1.99 -19.61 2.49
CA LYS A 146 3.37 -19.09 2.54
C LYS A 146 3.44 -17.57 2.47
N LEU A 147 2.59 -16.91 1.67
CA LEU A 147 2.53 -15.45 1.62
C LEU A 147 1.74 -14.88 2.81
N GLU A 148 0.70 -15.57 3.25
CA GLU A 148 -0.07 -15.20 4.45
C GLU A 148 0.83 -15.23 5.70
N ASP A 149 1.71 -16.23 5.85
CA ASP A 149 2.71 -16.29 6.90
C ASP A 149 3.71 -15.12 6.84
N VAL A 150 4.16 -14.76 5.64
CA VAL A 150 5.02 -13.58 5.43
C VAL A 150 4.30 -12.32 5.91
N VAL A 151 3.06 -12.10 5.51
CA VAL A 151 2.25 -10.93 5.93
C VAL A 151 2.03 -10.93 7.45
N ASN A 152 1.73 -12.08 8.04
CA ASN A 152 1.47 -12.20 9.47
C ASN A 152 2.74 -12.00 10.32
N SER A 153 3.91 -12.24 9.77
CA SER A 153 5.21 -12.08 10.47
C SER A 153 5.65 -10.63 10.62
N ILE A 154 5.13 -9.68 9.83
CA ILE A 154 5.55 -8.28 9.92
C ILE A 154 5.07 -7.62 11.22
N SER A 155 5.90 -6.76 11.79
CA SER A 155 5.60 -5.99 12.99
C SER A 155 6.08 -4.54 12.84
N PRO A 156 5.34 -3.55 13.35
CA PRO A 156 5.72 -2.14 13.21
C PRO A 156 6.92 -1.75 14.08
N ALA A 157 7.85 -0.98 13.52
CA ALA A 157 8.91 -0.28 14.24
C ALA A 157 9.66 0.69 13.32
N GLY A 158 10.00 1.88 13.80
CA GLY A 158 10.88 2.82 13.11
C GLY A 158 10.17 3.94 12.35
N ALA A 159 10.92 4.68 11.54
CA ALA A 159 10.43 5.77 10.72
C ALA A 159 9.91 5.26 9.35
N THR A 160 9.62 6.18 8.41
CA THR A 160 8.90 5.87 7.16
C THR A 160 9.80 6.15 5.95
N ARG A 161 10.78 5.26 5.69
CA ARG A 161 11.77 5.38 4.60
C ARG A 161 11.21 4.84 3.27
N SER A 162 10.23 5.55 2.75
CA SER A 162 9.58 5.22 1.48
C SER A 162 10.51 5.29 0.26
N ASP A 163 11.60 6.05 0.34
CA ASP A 163 12.63 6.11 -0.70
C ASP A 163 13.29 4.74 -0.93
N TYR A 164 13.69 4.04 0.13
CA TYR A 164 14.26 2.70 0.03
C TYR A 164 13.22 1.67 -0.43
N ALA A 165 11.97 1.83 0.01
CA ALA A 165 10.87 0.99 -0.43
C ALA A 165 10.71 1.04 -1.95
N MET A 166 10.71 2.24 -2.52
CA MET A 166 10.55 2.43 -3.97
C MET A 166 11.78 1.96 -4.74
N GLU A 167 13.00 2.06 -4.19
CA GLU A 167 14.20 1.48 -4.80
C GLU A 167 14.13 -0.05 -4.89
N LEU A 168 13.63 -0.72 -3.84
CA LEU A 168 13.41 -2.15 -3.89
C LEU A 168 12.28 -2.53 -4.85
N ALA A 169 11.21 -1.74 -4.89
CA ALA A 169 10.12 -1.95 -5.86
C ALA A 169 10.62 -1.82 -7.31
N LEU A 170 11.47 -0.81 -7.59
CA LEU A 170 12.08 -0.66 -8.92
C LEU A 170 12.88 -1.91 -9.30
N LYS A 171 13.70 -2.45 -8.39
CA LYS A 171 14.47 -3.69 -8.64
C LYS A 171 13.56 -4.88 -8.94
N GLN A 172 12.43 -5.03 -8.24
CA GLN A 172 11.46 -6.09 -8.53
C GLN A 172 10.82 -5.90 -9.91
N ILE A 173 10.45 -4.68 -10.29
CA ILE A 173 9.89 -4.39 -11.63
C ILE A 173 10.92 -4.68 -12.73
N GLU A 174 12.19 -4.27 -12.54
CA GLU A 174 13.27 -4.57 -13.48
C GLU A 174 13.50 -6.09 -13.60
N GLN A 175 13.47 -6.83 -12.48
CA GLN A 175 13.57 -8.29 -12.50
C GLN A 175 12.42 -8.92 -13.30
N SER A 176 11.18 -8.47 -13.09
CA SER A 176 10.03 -8.95 -13.86
C SER A 176 10.15 -8.60 -15.34
N LYS A 177 10.64 -7.39 -15.66
CA LYS A 177 10.82 -6.93 -17.04
C LYS A 177 11.86 -7.76 -17.80
N ASN A 178 12.94 -8.15 -17.12
CA ASN A 178 14.02 -8.93 -17.69
C ASN A 178 13.75 -10.45 -17.72
N ASP A 179 12.65 -10.92 -17.18
CA ASP A 179 12.20 -12.30 -17.23
C ASP A 179 11.44 -12.55 -18.56
N GLU A 180 12.07 -13.22 -19.51
CA GLU A 180 11.48 -13.51 -20.82
C GLU A 180 10.14 -14.23 -20.74
N SER A 181 9.93 -15.07 -19.72
CA SER A 181 8.66 -15.74 -19.49
C SER A 181 7.53 -14.78 -19.10
N ARG A 182 7.89 -13.55 -18.70
CA ARG A 182 7.00 -12.49 -18.23
C ARG A 182 6.92 -11.27 -19.16
N LYS A 183 7.44 -11.34 -20.37
CA LYS A 183 7.46 -10.21 -21.31
C LYS A 183 6.09 -9.60 -21.58
N TYR A 184 5.02 -10.39 -21.49
CA TYR A 184 3.63 -9.93 -21.66
C TYR A 184 2.89 -9.67 -20.34
N ALA A 185 3.57 -9.82 -19.18
CA ALA A 185 2.94 -9.54 -17.91
C ALA A 185 2.67 -8.04 -17.75
N LYS A 186 1.48 -7.70 -17.25
CA LYS A 186 1.21 -6.36 -16.73
C LYS A 186 1.81 -6.23 -15.33
N ARG A 187 2.53 -5.14 -15.05
CA ARG A 187 3.20 -4.90 -13.78
C ARG A 187 2.47 -3.85 -12.99
N ILE A 188 2.27 -4.11 -11.70
CA ILE A 188 1.53 -3.23 -10.79
C ILE A 188 2.30 -3.12 -9.47
N VAL A 189 2.42 -1.91 -8.95
CA VAL A 189 2.93 -1.65 -7.60
C VAL A 189 1.81 -1.10 -6.75
N PHE A 190 1.58 -1.70 -5.58
CA PHE A 190 0.71 -1.18 -4.54
C PHE A 190 1.55 -0.63 -3.41
N PHE A 191 1.54 0.66 -3.24
CA PHE A 191 2.23 1.37 -2.17
C PHE A 191 1.22 1.74 -1.09
N VAL A 192 1.34 1.11 0.08
CA VAL A 192 0.42 1.30 1.23
C VAL A 192 1.18 1.92 2.38
N THR A 193 0.72 3.08 2.87
CA THR A 193 1.32 3.79 4.00
C THR A 193 0.25 4.44 4.88
N ASP A 194 0.57 4.58 6.17
CA ASP A 194 -0.26 5.28 7.15
C ASP A 194 0.32 6.64 7.53
N GLY A 195 1.46 7.03 6.94
CA GLY A 195 2.19 8.18 7.42
C GLY A 195 2.98 8.95 6.38
N GLN A 196 3.49 10.07 6.86
CA GLN A 196 4.38 10.94 6.11
C GLN A 196 5.74 10.25 5.91
N PRO A 197 6.44 10.46 4.78
CA PRO A 197 7.81 10.03 4.61
C PRO A 197 8.70 10.73 5.64
N THR A 198 9.41 9.94 6.46
CA THR A 198 10.22 10.48 7.56
C THR A 198 11.53 9.71 7.73
N THR A 199 12.53 10.39 8.30
CA THR A 199 13.75 9.76 8.83
C THR A 199 13.72 9.68 10.36
N LEU A 200 12.84 10.43 11.00
CA LEU A 200 12.62 10.44 12.44
C LEU A 200 11.14 10.67 12.75
N SER A 201 10.66 11.91 12.76
CA SER A 201 9.29 12.25 13.18
C SER A 201 8.57 13.24 12.25
N ASN A 202 9.30 14.08 11.54
CA ASN A 202 8.73 15.11 10.67
C ASN A 202 8.78 14.69 9.20
N PHE A 203 7.92 15.28 8.38
CA PHE A 203 7.96 15.13 6.94
C PHE A 203 9.36 15.46 6.41
N ASP A 204 9.94 14.52 5.68
CA ASP A 204 11.28 14.63 5.10
C ASP A 204 11.17 14.82 3.58
N ASP A 205 11.51 16.03 3.13
CA ASP A 205 11.40 16.44 1.73
C ASP A 205 12.28 15.53 0.84
N ASP A 206 13.48 15.13 1.30
CA ASP A 206 14.42 14.32 0.51
C ASP A 206 13.89 12.90 0.34
N VAL A 207 13.37 12.29 1.42
CA VAL A 207 12.74 10.97 1.35
C VAL A 207 11.54 10.99 0.40
N ALA A 208 10.66 12.01 0.52
CA ALA A 208 9.51 12.18 -0.34
C ALA A 208 9.90 12.30 -1.81
N ASN A 209 10.81 13.22 -2.12
CA ASN A 209 11.22 13.51 -3.49
C ASN A 209 11.98 12.35 -4.14
N LYS A 210 12.80 11.63 -3.36
CA LYS A 210 13.51 10.45 -3.84
C LYS A 210 12.54 9.29 -4.13
N ALA A 211 11.52 9.09 -3.30
CA ALA A 211 10.47 8.12 -3.56
C ALA A 211 9.70 8.46 -4.86
N ILE A 212 9.32 9.73 -5.06
CA ILE A 212 8.65 10.21 -6.27
C ILE A 212 9.51 9.98 -7.52
N THR A 213 10.78 10.41 -7.49
CA THR A 213 11.68 10.28 -8.65
C THR A 213 12.02 8.82 -8.96
N THR A 214 12.06 7.95 -7.96
CA THR A 214 12.17 6.50 -8.16
C THR A 214 10.88 5.93 -8.75
N SER A 215 9.72 6.34 -8.24
CA SER A 215 8.43 5.94 -8.80
C SER A 215 8.27 6.36 -10.26
N LYS A 216 8.76 7.54 -10.65
CA LYS A 216 8.80 7.98 -12.05
C LYS A 216 9.51 6.96 -12.96
N LYS A 217 10.57 6.31 -12.47
CA LYS A 217 11.25 5.24 -13.24
C LYS A 217 10.36 3.98 -13.33
N ILE A 218 9.70 3.61 -12.23
CA ILE A 218 8.78 2.46 -12.18
C ILE A 218 7.60 2.67 -13.13
N LYS A 219 7.03 3.87 -13.19
CA LYS A 219 5.87 4.23 -14.02
C LYS A 219 6.09 4.06 -15.53
N LYS A 220 7.33 3.90 -15.98
CA LYS A 220 7.64 3.56 -17.38
C LYS A 220 7.25 2.12 -17.75
N ASP A 221 7.22 1.21 -16.76
CA ASP A 221 7.04 -0.22 -16.97
C ASP A 221 5.92 -0.84 -16.12
N ALA A 222 5.33 -0.06 -15.20
CA ALA A 222 4.30 -0.52 -14.25
C ALA A 222 3.31 0.59 -13.90
N GLU A 223 2.09 0.21 -13.52
CA GLU A 223 1.15 1.12 -12.86
C GLU A 223 1.45 1.15 -11.36
N VAL A 224 1.49 2.35 -10.76
CA VAL A 224 1.70 2.55 -9.33
C VAL A 224 0.43 3.09 -8.69
N TYR A 225 -0.16 2.29 -7.83
CA TYR A 225 -1.28 2.67 -6.97
C TYR A 225 -0.78 3.02 -5.59
N THR A 226 -1.26 4.12 -5.02
CA THR A 226 -0.95 4.51 -3.65
C THR A 226 -2.20 4.47 -2.78
N PHE A 227 -2.05 4.02 -1.54
CA PHE A 227 -3.11 3.96 -0.57
C PHE A 227 -2.66 4.54 0.77
N GLY A 228 -3.37 5.58 1.24
CA GLY A 228 -3.14 6.22 2.53
C GLY A 228 -4.17 5.79 3.59
N MET A 229 -3.70 5.37 4.77
CA MET A 229 -4.54 4.99 5.93
C MET A 229 -4.30 5.95 7.10
N PHE A 230 -4.60 7.24 6.91
CA PHE A 230 -4.16 8.28 7.83
C PHE A 230 -5.16 9.44 7.85
N SER A 231 -5.28 10.13 8.98
CA SER A 231 -6.24 11.22 9.16
C SER A 231 -6.05 12.42 8.21
N LEU A 232 -4.83 12.62 7.70
CA LEU A 232 -4.54 13.67 6.70
C LEU A 232 -4.79 13.24 5.26
N THR A 233 -5.13 11.98 5.02
CA THR A 233 -5.36 11.45 3.68
C THR A 233 -6.57 12.10 3.01
N ASP A 234 -6.36 12.75 1.87
CA ASP A 234 -7.41 13.35 1.05
C ASP A 234 -7.00 13.38 -0.42
N PRO A 235 -7.40 12.40 -1.22
CA PRO A 235 -7.04 12.36 -2.64
C PRO A 235 -7.54 13.56 -3.47
N SER A 236 -8.39 14.41 -2.93
CA SER A 236 -8.81 15.65 -3.60
C SER A 236 -7.76 16.77 -3.50
N ILE A 237 -6.82 16.67 -2.53
CA ILE A 237 -5.74 17.64 -2.35
C ILE A 237 -4.58 17.26 -3.31
N THR A 238 -4.40 18.05 -4.36
CA THR A 238 -3.40 17.80 -5.40
C THR A 238 -2.17 18.72 -5.34
N GLY A 239 -2.09 19.59 -4.34
CA GLY A 239 -0.98 20.53 -4.18
C GLY A 239 -1.27 21.62 -3.16
N HIS A 240 -0.45 22.65 -3.16
CA HIS A 240 -0.57 23.80 -2.27
C HIS A 240 -1.59 24.82 -2.79
N VAL A 241 -2.40 25.34 -1.87
CA VAL A 241 -3.37 26.40 -2.18
C VAL A 241 -3.02 27.64 -1.34
N GLY A 242 -2.67 28.72 -2.03
CA GLY A 242 -2.35 30.01 -1.40
C GLY A 242 -0.88 30.37 -1.46
N SER A 243 -0.48 31.41 -0.69
CA SER A 243 0.89 31.96 -0.67
C SER A 243 1.66 31.63 0.62
N GLY A 244 1.08 30.83 1.50
CA GLY A 244 1.69 30.47 2.79
C GLY A 244 2.63 29.27 2.73
N SER A 245 2.94 28.73 3.89
CA SER A 245 3.67 27.44 3.98
C SER A 245 2.75 26.28 3.70
N TRP A 246 3.27 25.23 3.10
CA TRP A 246 2.57 23.98 2.89
C TRP A 246 2.13 23.37 4.23
N SER A 247 0.87 23.01 4.37
CA SER A 247 0.38 22.20 5.49
C SER A 247 0.85 20.76 5.36
N ASP A 248 0.82 20.01 6.46
CA ASP A 248 1.18 18.59 6.45
C ASP A 248 0.24 17.77 5.55
N ALA A 249 -1.06 18.12 5.52
CA ALA A 249 -2.01 17.48 4.63
C ALA A 249 -1.67 17.72 3.14
N GLU A 250 -1.31 18.96 2.76
CA GLU A 250 -0.93 19.27 1.38
C GLU A 250 0.34 18.52 0.97
N LYS A 251 1.38 18.51 1.84
CA LYS A 251 2.63 17.79 1.58
C LYS A 251 2.38 16.30 1.39
N PHE A 252 1.63 15.68 2.33
CA PHE A 252 1.36 14.25 2.30
C PHE A 252 0.56 13.86 1.05
N ASN A 253 -0.53 14.57 0.75
CA ASN A 253 -1.37 14.21 -0.40
C ASN A 253 -0.66 14.46 -1.74
N ALA A 254 0.07 15.56 -1.87
CA ALA A 254 0.90 15.82 -3.05
C ALA A 254 1.99 14.74 -3.22
N TYR A 255 2.63 14.31 -2.12
CA TYR A 255 3.57 13.20 -2.14
C TYR A 255 2.92 11.89 -2.64
N MET A 256 1.77 11.52 -2.10
CA MET A 256 1.03 10.31 -2.52
C MET A 256 0.62 10.37 -4.00
N HIS A 257 0.19 11.54 -4.46
CA HIS A 257 -0.07 11.78 -5.88
C HIS A 257 1.20 11.65 -6.73
N GLY A 258 2.32 12.21 -6.28
CA GLY A 258 3.59 12.15 -6.99
C GLY A 258 4.15 10.73 -7.10
N VAL A 259 3.94 9.90 -6.07
CA VAL A 259 4.31 8.48 -6.12
C VAL A 259 3.37 7.70 -7.04
N SER A 260 2.07 7.99 -7.04
CA SER A 260 1.09 7.26 -7.87
C SER A 260 1.22 7.54 -9.37
N SER A 261 0.59 6.71 -10.18
CA SER A 261 0.47 6.93 -11.63
C SER A 261 -0.51 8.04 -12.02
N ASN A 262 -1.02 8.83 -11.04
CA ASN A 262 -1.77 10.04 -11.35
C ASN A 262 -0.92 11.10 -12.07
N TYR A 263 0.40 11.09 -11.81
CA TYR A 263 1.36 12.03 -12.40
C TYR A 263 2.59 11.24 -12.86
N SER A 264 2.65 10.93 -14.15
CA SER A 264 3.72 10.10 -14.72
C SER A 264 5.10 10.77 -14.64
N ASP A 265 5.14 12.10 -14.70
CA ASP A 265 6.34 12.91 -14.81
C ASP A 265 6.74 13.70 -13.55
N ALA A 266 6.07 13.45 -12.41
CA ALA A 266 6.35 14.13 -11.15
C ALA A 266 7.87 14.15 -10.81
N GLN A 267 8.39 15.32 -10.43
CA GLN A 267 9.79 15.52 -10.03
C GLN A 267 9.93 15.60 -8.50
N SER A 268 8.92 16.15 -7.83
CA SER A 268 8.84 16.29 -6.39
C SER A 268 7.37 16.43 -5.97
N TYR A 269 7.09 16.43 -4.67
CA TYR A 269 5.73 16.71 -4.19
C TYR A 269 5.30 18.19 -4.45
N LYS A 270 6.27 19.09 -4.69
CA LYS A 270 6.01 20.50 -5.08
C LYS A 270 5.89 20.69 -6.59
N ASP A 271 6.37 19.73 -7.37
CA ASP A 271 6.35 19.74 -8.83
C ASP A 271 5.83 18.38 -9.35
N LEU A 272 4.53 18.27 -9.38
CA LEU A 272 3.85 17.06 -9.85
C LEU A 272 3.78 16.97 -11.39
N GLY A 273 3.87 18.11 -12.08
CA GLY A 273 3.64 18.17 -13.53
C GLY A 273 2.16 18.05 -13.89
N THR A 274 1.87 17.42 -15.02
CA THR A 274 0.50 17.26 -15.53
C THR A 274 -0.13 15.97 -15.04
N ARG A 275 -1.36 16.07 -14.54
CA ARG A 275 -2.13 14.89 -14.15
C ARG A 275 -2.58 14.10 -15.36
N GLU A 276 -2.46 12.78 -15.30
CA GLU A 276 -2.99 11.87 -16.29
C GLU A 276 -4.52 11.98 -16.33
N GLU A 277 -5.08 12.03 -17.54
CA GLU A 277 -6.52 12.20 -17.74
C GLU A 277 -7.29 11.00 -17.17
N ASN A 278 -8.40 11.29 -16.46
CA ASN A 278 -9.25 10.29 -15.82
C ASN A 278 -8.52 9.33 -14.85
N SER A 279 -7.37 9.75 -14.30
CA SER A 279 -6.59 8.92 -13.40
C SER A 279 -7.12 8.91 -11.97
N ALA A 280 -7.11 7.73 -11.33
CA ALA A 280 -7.55 7.50 -9.95
C ALA A 280 -6.61 6.49 -9.24
N TYR A 281 -5.31 6.71 -9.32
CA TYR A 281 -4.30 5.82 -8.76
C TYR A 281 -3.94 6.11 -7.30
N TYR A 282 -4.45 7.19 -6.70
CA TYR A 282 -4.33 7.46 -5.28
C TYR A 282 -5.68 7.37 -4.61
N MET A 283 -5.74 6.57 -3.56
CA MET A 283 -6.93 6.33 -2.74
C MET A 283 -6.56 6.44 -1.26
N GLY A 284 -7.57 6.69 -0.40
CA GLY A 284 -7.30 6.81 1.01
C GLY A 284 -8.52 6.73 1.90
N ALA A 285 -8.27 6.44 3.18
CA ALA A 285 -9.27 6.43 4.23
C ALA A 285 -8.82 7.32 5.40
N LYS A 286 -9.62 8.31 5.75
CA LYS A 286 -9.41 9.23 6.90
C LYS A 286 -9.89 8.64 8.21
N SER A 287 -10.82 7.69 8.16
CA SER A 287 -11.41 7.04 9.32
C SER A 287 -12.01 5.68 8.94
N SER A 288 -12.23 4.85 9.96
CA SER A 288 -12.94 3.59 9.78
C SER A 288 -14.40 3.73 9.31
N ASN A 289 -14.99 4.92 9.42
CA ASN A 289 -16.38 5.21 9.02
C ASN A 289 -16.48 5.71 7.57
N GLU A 290 -15.49 6.45 7.05
CA GLU A 290 -15.45 6.89 5.64
C GLU A 290 -15.29 5.72 4.68
N SER A 291 -14.74 4.64 5.18
CA SER A 291 -14.70 3.38 4.45
C SER A 291 -16.08 2.83 4.06
N SER A 292 -17.15 3.23 4.77
CA SER A 292 -18.52 2.84 4.44
C SER A 292 -19.25 3.82 3.51
N GLY A 293 -18.78 5.09 3.41
CA GLY A 293 -19.42 6.15 2.64
C GLY A 293 -19.02 6.21 1.15
N LEU A 294 -17.85 5.67 0.80
CA LEU A 294 -17.38 5.61 -0.60
C LEU A 294 -18.20 4.67 -1.50
N CYS A 295 -19.15 3.94 -0.93
CA CYS A 295 -20.04 3.00 -1.64
C CYS A 295 -21.41 3.56 -1.98
N ALA A 296 -21.79 4.74 -1.48
CA ALA A 296 -23.17 5.22 -1.59
C ALA A 296 -23.45 6.13 -2.82
N ASP A 297 -22.43 6.67 -3.47
CA ASP A 297 -22.59 7.69 -4.50
C ASP A 297 -21.84 7.43 -5.82
N ARG A 298 -21.93 6.19 -6.36
CA ARG A 298 -21.65 5.99 -7.80
C ARG A 298 -22.38 4.79 -8.39
#